data_0d95cfc4698108bb99d98fc447bd7f2d
#
_entry.id   0d95cfc4698108bb99d98fc447bd7f2d
#
_cell.length_a   1.000
_cell.length_b   1.000
_cell.length_c   1.000
_cell.angle_alpha   90.00
_cell.angle_beta   90.00
_cell.angle_gamma   90.00
#
_symmetry.space_group_name_H-M   'P 1'
#
loop_
_entity.id
_entity.type
_entity.pdbx_description
1 polymer ?
#
loop_
_entity_poly.entity_id
_entity_poly.type
_entity_poly.pdbx_seq_one_letter_code
_entity_poly.pdbx_strand_id
1 'polypeptide(L)'
;MKLIDSYLLYTGNSDIVQTVEGLQATGQTGQIILFGAEAPAALPAGCGFLSAADPFGSQSLKAIAAQAEAPYTLLYTKDTILSLGMFALERMMRILEDSGAAMAYADHYQLKDGQQTIAPVIDYQQGSLRDDFDFGSVLLLRTAALKEAAARMKTDYRFAGLYDLRLKLSQRGELVHINEYLYTEVENDTRRSGEKIFDYVDPKNRNRQLEMEAACTEHLKEVGGYLKPEFEHIEFDRGDFEYEASVIIPVRNRIRTIRDAIRSVLTQQADFKFNLIVIENHSTDGTTEAIDEFSSDPRLIHLIPERNDLGIGGCWNLGVHHPCCGKFAVQLDSDDVYKDEHTLATMVRAFYEQNCAMVVGTYMMTNFDMQMIPPGIIDHREWTPENGRNNALRINGLGAPRAFYTPVLREVKVPNTSYGEDYALGLAFSRRFQIGRVYDVVYLCRRWDDNSDASLDVVKMNAHNLYKDRIRTWELQARIALNR
;
A
#
# COMPACT_ATOMS: atom_id res chain seq x y z
N MET A 1 -27.64 6.65 31.31
CA MET A 1 -27.05 5.30 31.20
C MET A 1 -25.70 5.49 30.54
N LYS A 2 -24.67 4.91 31.11
CA LYS A 2 -23.33 4.98 30.47
C LYS A 2 -23.29 4.01 29.30
N LEU A 3 -22.95 4.48 28.13
CA LEU A 3 -23.16 3.75 26.88
C LEU A 3 -21.89 3.18 26.24
N ILE A 4 -20.69 3.59 26.73
CA ILE A 4 -19.41 3.23 26.15
C ILE A 4 -18.49 2.59 27.19
N ASP A 5 -17.93 1.42 26.90
CA ASP A 5 -16.75 0.89 27.56
C ASP A 5 -15.51 1.28 26.77
N SER A 6 -14.55 1.92 27.43
CA SER A 6 -13.36 2.51 26.79
C SER A 6 -12.10 1.72 27.12
N TYR A 7 -11.39 1.29 26.10
CA TYR A 7 -10.12 0.58 26.20
C TYR A 7 -9.00 1.45 25.63
N LEU A 8 -8.02 1.78 26.47
CA LEU A 8 -6.94 2.71 26.17
C LEU A 8 -5.61 1.97 26.18
N LEU A 9 -4.86 2.03 25.08
CA LEU A 9 -3.51 1.49 25.04
C LEU A 9 -2.64 2.18 26.09
N TYR A 10 -1.87 1.39 26.85
CA TYR A 10 -0.93 1.87 27.84
C TYR A 10 0.43 1.20 27.67
N THR A 11 1.47 2.01 27.41
CA THR A 11 2.88 1.57 27.27
C THR A 11 3.83 2.28 28.22
N GLY A 12 3.28 2.91 29.25
CA GLY A 12 4.08 3.59 30.28
C GLY A 12 3.93 5.11 30.32
N ASN A 13 3.10 5.70 29.47
CA ASN A 13 2.91 7.15 29.42
C ASN A 13 2.05 7.64 30.62
N SER A 14 2.60 8.54 31.45
CA SER A 14 1.89 9.15 32.57
C SER A 14 0.74 10.07 32.16
N ASP A 15 0.78 10.62 30.93
CA ASP A 15 -0.20 11.60 30.43
C ASP A 15 -1.55 10.95 30.10
N ILE A 16 -1.65 9.63 30.18
CA ILE A 16 -2.90 8.88 30.02
C ILE A 16 -3.99 9.37 30.99
N VAL A 17 -3.63 9.96 32.12
CA VAL A 17 -4.56 10.54 33.10
C VAL A 17 -5.43 11.61 32.45
N GLN A 18 -4.86 12.48 31.60
CA GLN A 18 -5.59 13.54 30.91
C GLN A 18 -6.65 12.94 29.95
N THR A 19 -6.31 11.87 29.26
CA THR A 19 -7.25 11.14 28.39
C THR A 19 -8.39 10.53 29.23
N VAL A 20 -8.08 9.94 30.38
CA VAL A 20 -9.08 9.35 31.28
C VAL A 20 -10.04 10.42 31.81
N GLU A 21 -9.51 11.55 32.30
CA GLU A 21 -10.31 12.68 32.79
C GLU A 21 -11.22 13.25 31.70
N GLY A 22 -10.69 13.40 30.47
CA GLY A 22 -11.48 13.83 29.30
C GLY A 22 -12.64 12.90 28.98
N LEU A 23 -12.40 11.59 28.99
CA LEU A 23 -13.44 10.57 28.79
C LEU A 23 -14.49 10.58 29.89
N GLN A 24 -14.08 10.68 31.17
CA GLN A 24 -14.98 10.77 32.32
C GLN A 24 -15.88 12.00 32.26
N ALA A 25 -15.31 13.14 31.82
CA ALA A 25 -16.04 14.41 31.71
C ALA A 25 -17.16 14.36 30.67
N THR A 26 -17.11 13.47 29.66
CA THR A 26 -18.21 13.30 28.69
C THR A 26 -19.48 12.77 29.30
N GLY A 27 -19.40 12.07 30.44
CA GLY A 27 -20.53 11.38 31.09
C GLY A 27 -21.05 10.15 30.33
N GLN A 28 -20.49 9.83 29.16
CA GLN A 28 -20.92 8.70 28.31
C GLN A 28 -20.22 7.39 28.68
N THR A 29 -19.02 7.46 29.29
CA THR A 29 -18.16 6.31 29.54
C THR A 29 -18.61 5.49 30.76
N GLY A 30 -18.75 4.19 30.57
CA GLY A 30 -18.99 3.18 31.61
C GLY A 30 -17.72 2.76 32.33
N GLN A 31 -17.05 1.78 31.79
CA GLN A 31 -15.74 1.32 32.26
C GLN A 31 -14.66 2.04 31.45
N ILE A 32 -13.53 2.35 32.09
CA ILE A 32 -12.30 2.74 31.43
C ILE A 32 -11.24 1.72 31.83
N ILE A 33 -10.70 1.01 30.83
CA ILE A 33 -9.73 -0.05 31.01
C ILE A 33 -8.45 0.32 30.27
N LEU A 34 -7.36 0.45 31.02
CA LEU A 34 -6.04 0.50 30.38
C LEU A 34 -5.62 -0.91 29.98
N PHE A 35 -5.05 -1.09 28.80
CA PHE A 35 -4.55 -2.40 28.38
C PHE A 35 -3.11 -2.29 27.84
N GLY A 36 -2.26 -3.24 28.23
CA GLY A 36 -0.85 -3.22 27.88
C GLY A 36 -0.09 -4.35 28.56
N ALA A 37 1.23 -4.43 28.29
CA ALA A 37 2.07 -5.48 28.86
C ALA A 37 2.23 -5.33 30.38
N GLU A 38 2.36 -4.10 30.85
CA GLU A 38 2.59 -3.80 32.27
C GLU A 38 1.56 -2.78 32.79
N ALA A 39 1.07 -3.00 34.00
CA ALA A 39 0.16 -2.07 34.63
C ALA A 39 0.92 -0.82 35.11
N PRO A 40 0.27 0.35 35.14
CA PRO A 40 0.83 1.53 35.80
C PRO A 40 1.04 1.27 37.30
N ALA A 41 2.03 1.92 37.90
CA ALA A 41 2.31 1.80 39.35
C ALA A 41 1.10 2.20 40.21
N ALA A 42 0.28 3.14 39.69
CA ALA A 42 -1.01 3.51 40.28
C ALA A 42 -2.01 3.72 39.11
N LEU A 43 -3.13 3.01 39.16
CA LEU A 43 -4.22 3.21 38.20
C LEU A 43 -4.89 4.57 38.43
N PRO A 44 -5.24 5.29 37.34
CA PRO A 44 -6.11 6.46 37.48
C PRO A 44 -7.43 6.12 38.13
N ALA A 45 -8.02 7.06 38.85
CA ALA A 45 -9.25 6.83 39.59
C ALA A 45 -10.38 6.34 38.67
N GLY A 46 -11.05 5.24 39.08
CA GLY A 46 -12.16 4.65 38.32
C GLY A 46 -11.73 3.83 37.08
N CYS A 47 -10.43 3.55 36.90
CA CYS A 47 -9.93 2.71 35.84
C CYS A 47 -9.62 1.30 36.29
N GLY A 48 -9.80 0.34 35.38
CA GLY A 48 -9.27 -1.02 35.45
C GLY A 48 -8.02 -1.22 34.60
N PHE A 49 -7.42 -2.40 34.69
CA PHE A 49 -6.32 -2.82 33.84
C PHE A 49 -6.54 -4.22 33.27
N LEU A 50 -6.28 -4.38 31.98
CA LEU A 50 -6.26 -5.64 31.27
C LEU A 50 -4.81 -5.93 30.83
N SER A 51 -4.20 -7.00 31.37
CA SER A 51 -2.86 -7.42 30.93
C SER A 51 -2.91 -7.97 29.52
N ALA A 52 -2.09 -7.39 28.65
CA ALA A 52 -2.02 -7.67 27.23
C ALA A 52 -0.56 -7.60 26.76
N ALA A 53 0.13 -8.73 26.74
CA ALA A 53 1.53 -8.80 26.31
C ALA A 53 1.74 -8.28 24.88
N ASP A 54 0.80 -8.61 24.00
CA ASP A 54 0.70 -8.08 22.64
C ASP A 54 -0.65 -7.34 22.52
N PRO A 55 -0.69 -6.02 22.76
CA PRO A 55 -1.94 -5.26 22.92
C PRO A 55 -2.92 -5.41 21.75
N PHE A 56 -2.41 -5.48 20.51
CA PHE A 56 -3.23 -5.68 19.31
C PHE A 56 -3.19 -7.10 18.77
N GLY A 57 -2.71 -8.05 19.54
CA GLY A 57 -2.78 -9.48 19.25
C GLY A 57 -4.20 -10.03 19.42
N SER A 58 -4.48 -11.17 18.81
CA SER A 58 -5.81 -11.78 18.81
C SER A 58 -6.32 -12.07 20.23
N GLN A 59 -5.46 -12.53 21.14
CA GLN A 59 -5.85 -12.85 22.51
C GLN A 59 -6.31 -11.61 23.28
N SER A 60 -5.60 -10.49 23.13
CA SER A 60 -5.96 -9.22 23.78
C SER A 60 -7.30 -8.69 23.30
N LEU A 61 -7.54 -8.75 21.98
CA LEU A 61 -8.80 -8.27 21.39
C LEU A 61 -10.00 -9.19 21.76
N LYS A 62 -9.78 -10.50 21.84
CA LYS A 62 -10.79 -11.44 22.37
C LYS A 62 -11.10 -11.15 23.84
N ALA A 63 -10.10 -10.83 24.65
CA ALA A 63 -10.31 -10.46 26.06
C ALA A 63 -11.07 -9.13 26.18
N ILE A 64 -10.76 -8.11 25.39
CA ILE A 64 -11.53 -6.86 25.32
C ILE A 64 -12.99 -7.15 24.95
N ALA A 65 -13.22 -7.94 23.90
CA ALA A 65 -14.56 -8.30 23.46
C ALA A 65 -15.35 -9.07 24.51
N ALA A 66 -14.70 -9.96 25.27
CA ALA A 66 -15.33 -10.72 26.36
C ALA A 66 -15.72 -9.82 27.54
N GLN A 67 -14.89 -8.84 27.88
CA GLN A 67 -15.07 -7.95 29.02
C GLN A 67 -16.05 -6.80 28.74
N ALA A 68 -16.17 -6.34 27.52
CA ALA A 68 -17.04 -5.21 27.14
C ALA A 68 -18.51 -5.56 27.34
N GLU A 69 -19.26 -4.72 28.09
CA GLU A 69 -20.67 -4.91 28.42
C GLU A 69 -21.59 -3.80 27.91
N ALA A 70 -21.05 -2.56 27.78
CA ALA A 70 -21.80 -1.42 27.28
C ALA A 70 -22.21 -1.62 25.81
N PRO A 71 -23.25 -0.93 25.31
CA PRO A 71 -23.68 -1.03 23.91
C PRO A 71 -22.58 -0.73 22.89
N TYR A 72 -21.64 0.15 23.25
CA TYR A 72 -20.50 0.57 22.41
C TYR A 72 -19.18 0.32 23.13
N THR A 73 -18.17 -0.02 22.36
CA THR A 73 -16.78 -0.18 22.81
C THR A 73 -15.92 0.84 22.08
N LEU A 74 -15.23 1.71 22.82
CA LEU A 74 -14.22 2.62 22.29
C LEU A 74 -12.85 1.95 22.45
N LEU A 75 -12.10 1.87 21.36
CA LEU A 75 -10.69 1.46 21.36
C LEU A 75 -9.84 2.65 20.97
N TYR A 76 -8.97 3.12 21.87
CA TYR A 76 -7.95 4.12 21.60
C TYR A 76 -6.61 3.43 21.37
N THR A 77 -6.09 3.52 20.14
CA THR A 77 -4.99 2.68 19.66
C THR A 77 -3.60 3.31 19.86
N LYS A 78 -3.53 4.55 20.36
CA LYS A 78 -2.28 5.24 20.69
C LYS A 78 -2.10 5.38 22.21
N ASP A 79 -0.86 5.43 22.65
CA ASP A 79 -0.47 5.78 24.04
C ASP A 79 -0.03 7.26 24.12
N THR A 80 -0.93 8.15 23.71
CA THR A 80 -0.71 9.60 23.72
C THR A 80 -1.95 10.29 24.26
N ILE A 81 -1.91 11.61 24.46
CA ILE A 81 -3.08 12.37 24.94
C ILE A 81 -4.15 12.39 23.84
N LEU A 82 -5.35 12.00 24.20
CA LEU A 82 -6.56 12.17 23.41
C LEU A 82 -7.39 13.33 23.95
N SER A 83 -7.68 14.31 23.12
CA SER A 83 -8.61 15.40 23.43
C SER A 83 -9.84 15.29 22.52
N LEU A 84 -10.99 15.00 23.13
CA LEU A 84 -12.26 14.89 22.40
C LEU A 84 -12.80 16.28 22.01
N GLY A 85 -13.34 16.39 20.80
CA GLY A 85 -14.13 17.54 20.38
C GLY A 85 -15.49 17.60 21.06
N MET A 86 -16.20 18.71 20.87
CA MET A 86 -17.54 18.90 21.44
C MET A 86 -18.50 17.83 20.91
N PHE A 87 -19.13 17.08 21.80
CA PHE A 87 -20.07 16.01 21.49
C PHE A 87 -19.54 14.92 20.54
N ALA A 88 -18.22 14.71 20.50
CA ALA A 88 -17.60 13.77 19.59
C ALA A 88 -18.16 12.34 19.73
N LEU A 89 -18.25 11.83 20.95
CA LEU A 89 -18.76 10.47 21.21
C LEU A 89 -20.24 10.34 20.88
N GLU A 90 -21.03 11.34 21.26
CA GLU A 90 -22.47 11.38 20.93
C GLU A 90 -22.69 11.39 19.43
N ARG A 91 -21.87 12.15 18.69
CA ARG A 91 -21.91 12.20 17.23
C ARG A 91 -21.60 10.85 16.61
N MET A 92 -20.52 10.18 17.07
CA MET A 92 -20.14 8.85 16.59
C MET A 92 -21.22 7.80 16.91
N MET A 93 -21.78 7.81 18.12
CA MET A 93 -22.87 6.89 18.51
C MET A 93 -24.10 7.10 17.63
N ARG A 94 -24.49 8.35 17.38
CA ARG A 94 -25.65 8.66 16.53
C ARG A 94 -25.47 8.11 15.12
N ILE A 95 -24.29 8.29 14.52
CA ILE A 95 -24.01 7.75 13.18
C ILE A 95 -24.06 6.21 13.19
N LEU A 96 -23.53 5.56 14.21
CA LEU A 96 -23.67 4.11 14.35
C LEU A 96 -25.12 3.66 14.47
N GLU A 97 -25.95 4.40 15.23
CA GLU A 97 -27.38 4.11 15.33
C GLU A 97 -28.09 4.25 13.99
N ASP A 98 -27.92 5.37 13.33
CA ASP A 98 -28.65 5.72 12.11
C ASP A 98 -28.24 4.85 10.92
N SER A 99 -26.95 4.49 10.81
CA SER A 99 -26.43 3.66 9.71
C SER A 99 -26.52 2.17 9.94
N GLY A 100 -26.61 1.72 11.19
CA GLY A 100 -26.46 0.30 11.54
C GLY A 100 -25.03 -0.25 11.39
N ALA A 101 -24.03 0.62 11.17
CA ALA A 101 -22.65 0.24 10.94
C ALA A 101 -22.03 -0.51 12.14
N ALA A 102 -21.03 -1.35 11.87
CA ALA A 102 -20.32 -2.13 12.90
C ALA A 102 -19.29 -1.29 13.66
N MET A 103 -18.66 -0.32 12.98
CA MET A 103 -17.62 0.55 13.53
C MET A 103 -17.72 1.94 12.91
N ALA A 104 -17.42 2.98 13.70
CA ALA A 104 -17.23 4.35 13.25
C ALA A 104 -15.81 4.83 13.55
N TYR A 105 -15.25 5.63 12.65
CA TYR A 105 -13.99 6.34 12.78
C TYR A 105 -14.10 7.71 12.11
N ALA A 106 -13.20 8.63 12.44
CA ALA A 106 -13.38 10.02 12.03
C ALA A 106 -12.08 10.72 11.65
N ASP A 107 -12.22 11.82 10.90
CA ASP A 107 -11.15 12.78 10.75
C ASP A 107 -10.74 13.36 12.10
N HIS A 108 -9.51 13.79 12.21
CA HIS A 108 -8.98 14.30 13.46
C HIS A 108 -7.93 15.38 13.25
N TYR A 109 -7.52 16.00 14.33
CA TYR A 109 -6.34 16.85 14.36
C TYR A 109 -5.16 16.09 14.97
N GLN A 110 -3.97 16.35 14.45
CA GLN A 110 -2.71 15.88 15.03
C GLN A 110 -1.95 17.05 15.62
N LEU A 111 -1.48 16.89 16.85
CA LEU A 111 -0.54 17.79 17.47
C LEU A 111 0.87 17.23 17.28
N LYS A 112 1.66 17.85 16.41
CA LYS A 112 3.03 17.47 16.10
C LYS A 112 3.96 18.67 16.37
N ASP A 113 4.98 18.47 17.19
CA ASP A 113 5.94 19.52 17.54
C ASP A 113 5.27 20.82 18.04
N GLY A 114 4.17 20.69 18.78
CA GLY A 114 3.39 21.82 19.31
C GLY A 114 2.49 22.49 18.28
N GLN A 115 2.44 22.04 17.03
CA GLN A 115 1.57 22.56 15.99
C GLN A 115 0.42 21.62 15.72
N GLN A 116 -0.80 22.16 15.69
CA GLN A 116 -1.99 21.40 15.31
C GLN A 116 -2.16 21.42 13.78
N THR A 117 -2.29 20.23 13.20
CA THR A 117 -2.53 20.03 11.77
C THR A 117 -3.76 19.16 11.56
N ILE A 118 -4.38 19.27 10.39
CA ILE A 118 -5.47 18.37 9.99
C ILE A 118 -4.90 16.99 9.64
N ALA A 119 -5.64 15.96 10.03
CA ALA A 119 -5.37 14.57 9.69
C ALA A 119 -6.68 13.90 9.20
N PRO A 120 -7.13 14.24 7.98
CA PRO A 120 -8.28 13.57 7.38
C PRO A 120 -7.90 12.13 7.05
N VAL A 121 -8.85 11.20 7.24
CA VAL A 121 -8.75 9.80 6.82
C VAL A 121 -9.58 9.56 5.56
N ILE A 122 -9.70 8.31 5.10
CA ILE A 122 -10.43 7.99 3.88
C ILE A 122 -11.52 6.95 4.12
N ASP A 123 -12.52 6.91 3.21
CA ASP A 123 -13.58 5.92 3.26
C ASP A 123 -13.05 4.49 3.09
N TYR A 124 -13.48 3.61 3.97
CA TYR A 124 -13.21 2.18 3.85
C TYR A 124 -14.02 1.58 2.70
N GLN A 125 -13.37 0.81 1.87
CA GLN A 125 -13.98 0.09 0.74
C GLN A 125 -13.80 -1.43 0.92
N GLN A 126 -14.57 -2.24 0.22
CA GLN A 126 -14.42 -3.69 0.24
C GLN A 126 -12.99 -4.16 -0.07
N GLY A 127 -12.28 -3.42 -0.92
CA GLY A 127 -10.88 -3.68 -1.28
C GLY A 127 -9.85 -2.94 -0.44
N SER A 128 -10.22 -2.24 0.64
CA SER A 128 -9.27 -1.59 1.55
C SER A 128 -8.55 -2.63 2.43
N LEU A 129 -7.88 -3.59 1.76
CA LEU A 129 -7.24 -4.75 2.40
C LEU A 129 -5.80 -4.50 2.83
N ARG A 130 -5.21 -3.35 2.47
CA ARG A 130 -3.86 -3.02 2.92
C ARG A 130 -3.80 -2.95 4.44
N ASP A 131 -2.75 -3.51 5.04
CA ASP A 131 -2.60 -3.60 6.48
C ASP A 131 -2.27 -2.25 7.16
N ASP A 132 -1.84 -1.26 6.39
CA ASP A 132 -1.56 0.12 6.80
C ASP A 132 -2.75 1.08 6.57
N PHE A 133 -4.00 0.57 6.42
CA PHE A 133 -5.18 1.42 6.31
C PHE A 133 -5.37 2.24 7.59
N ASP A 134 -5.40 3.56 7.44
CA ASP A 134 -5.52 4.49 8.55
C ASP A 134 -7.00 4.78 8.88
N PHE A 135 -7.40 4.39 10.08
CA PHE A 135 -8.70 4.71 10.67
C PHE A 135 -8.62 5.89 11.65
N GLY A 136 -7.45 6.51 11.82
CA GLY A 136 -7.16 7.30 13.01
C GLY A 136 -6.99 6.42 14.24
N SER A 137 -6.92 7.02 15.41
CA SER A 137 -6.64 6.32 16.67
C SER A 137 -7.86 6.00 17.52
N VAL A 138 -9.01 6.59 17.20
CA VAL A 138 -10.28 6.37 17.93
C VAL A 138 -11.22 5.52 17.09
N LEU A 139 -11.45 4.29 17.53
CA LEU A 139 -12.41 3.35 16.92
C LEU A 139 -13.59 3.17 17.85
N LEU A 140 -14.79 3.52 17.40
CA LEU A 140 -16.02 3.26 18.16
C LEU A 140 -16.77 2.10 17.50
N LEU A 141 -16.93 0.99 18.26
CA LEU A 141 -17.53 -0.24 17.75
C LEU A 141 -18.88 -0.50 18.42
N ARG A 142 -19.82 -1.08 17.70
CA ARG A 142 -20.92 -1.77 18.35
C ARG A 142 -20.38 -2.98 19.10
N THR A 143 -20.60 -3.07 20.40
CA THR A 143 -20.08 -4.18 21.21
C THR A 143 -20.55 -5.54 20.72
N ALA A 144 -21.78 -5.64 20.24
CA ALA A 144 -22.30 -6.88 19.66
C ALA A 144 -21.51 -7.30 18.40
N ALA A 145 -21.19 -6.34 17.51
CA ALA A 145 -20.38 -6.60 16.32
C ALA A 145 -18.93 -6.98 16.68
N LEU A 146 -18.34 -6.31 17.68
CA LEU A 146 -17.02 -6.65 18.20
C LEU A 146 -16.99 -8.09 18.72
N LYS A 147 -17.96 -8.50 19.54
CA LYS A 147 -18.06 -9.87 20.09
C LYS A 147 -18.23 -10.91 18.98
N GLU A 148 -19.09 -10.64 18.01
CA GLU A 148 -19.27 -11.55 16.85
C GLU A 148 -17.97 -11.68 16.04
N ALA A 149 -17.30 -10.57 15.73
CA ALA A 149 -16.05 -10.58 14.98
C ALA A 149 -14.94 -11.32 15.75
N ALA A 150 -14.78 -11.04 17.06
CA ALA A 150 -13.79 -11.71 17.91
C ALA A 150 -14.02 -13.23 18.00
N ALA A 151 -15.27 -13.68 18.07
CA ALA A 151 -15.60 -15.11 18.07
C ALA A 151 -15.24 -15.83 16.76
N ARG A 152 -15.10 -15.08 15.65
CA ARG A 152 -14.73 -15.61 14.34
C ARG A 152 -13.23 -15.60 14.08
N MET A 153 -12.41 -15.01 14.94
CA MET A 153 -10.95 -15.02 14.87
C MET A 153 -10.43 -16.40 15.24
N LYS A 154 -10.13 -17.22 14.22
CA LYS A 154 -9.73 -18.63 14.40
C LYS A 154 -8.25 -18.80 14.74
N THR A 155 -7.41 -17.93 14.18
CA THR A 155 -5.97 -17.95 14.35
C THR A 155 -5.56 -16.92 15.41
N ASP A 156 -4.64 -17.30 16.27
CA ASP A 156 -4.07 -16.40 17.28
C ASP A 156 -2.83 -15.72 16.70
N TYR A 157 -3.03 -14.50 16.22
CA TYR A 157 -1.98 -13.63 15.71
C TYR A 157 -1.40 -12.78 16.83
N ARG A 158 -0.09 -12.63 16.84
CA ARG A 158 0.61 -11.70 17.70
C ARG A 158 0.52 -10.26 17.19
N PHE A 159 0.72 -10.08 15.88
CA PHE A 159 0.80 -8.77 15.25
C PHE A 159 -0.45 -8.42 14.45
N ALA A 160 -1.11 -9.39 13.85
CA ALA A 160 -2.22 -9.16 12.92
C ALA A 160 -3.60 -9.24 13.59
N GLY A 161 -3.71 -9.25 14.92
CA GLY A 161 -5.01 -9.40 15.59
C GLY A 161 -6.00 -8.29 15.28
N LEU A 162 -5.58 -7.02 15.38
CA LEU A 162 -6.44 -5.88 15.03
C LEU A 162 -6.80 -5.85 13.54
N TYR A 163 -5.87 -6.24 12.70
CA TYR A 163 -6.09 -6.36 11.26
C TYR A 163 -7.14 -7.45 10.95
N ASP A 164 -7.01 -8.64 11.53
CA ASP A 164 -7.98 -9.72 11.38
C ASP A 164 -9.37 -9.31 11.92
N LEU A 165 -9.41 -8.69 13.11
CA LEU A 165 -10.65 -8.19 13.69
C LEU A 165 -11.41 -7.25 12.75
N ARG A 166 -10.72 -6.24 12.16
CA ARG A 166 -11.37 -5.30 11.24
C ARG A 166 -11.87 -5.98 9.96
N LEU A 167 -11.13 -6.98 9.45
CA LEU A 167 -11.56 -7.78 8.31
C LEU A 167 -12.81 -8.61 8.64
N LYS A 168 -12.93 -9.18 9.84
CA LYS A 168 -14.15 -9.87 10.28
C LYS A 168 -15.32 -8.91 10.45
N LEU A 169 -15.09 -7.71 11.02
CA LEU A 169 -16.09 -6.65 11.13
C LEU A 169 -16.64 -6.24 9.76
N SER A 170 -15.78 -5.99 8.78
CA SER A 170 -16.16 -5.53 7.44
C SER A 170 -17.02 -6.53 6.65
N GLN A 171 -17.04 -7.79 7.06
CA GLN A 171 -17.90 -8.81 6.45
C GLN A 171 -19.34 -8.80 6.97
N ARG A 172 -19.61 -8.08 8.06
CA ARG A 172 -20.89 -8.10 8.76
C ARG A 172 -21.58 -6.76 8.85
N GLY A 173 -20.85 -5.69 8.68
CA GLY A 173 -21.38 -4.35 8.73
C GLY A 173 -20.41 -3.34 8.13
N GLU A 174 -20.91 -2.17 7.88
CA GLU A 174 -20.10 -1.06 7.38
C GLU A 174 -19.10 -0.59 8.44
N LEU A 175 -17.94 -0.17 7.98
CA LEU A 175 -16.96 0.59 8.75
C LEU A 175 -17.09 2.05 8.28
N VAL A 176 -17.89 2.85 9.00
CA VAL A 176 -18.32 4.16 8.54
C VAL A 176 -17.28 5.23 8.89
N HIS A 177 -16.85 5.98 7.89
CA HIS A 177 -16.03 7.17 8.04
C HIS A 177 -16.92 8.39 8.30
N ILE A 178 -16.59 9.15 9.34
CA ILE A 178 -17.21 10.42 9.64
C ILE A 178 -16.20 11.51 9.27
N ASN A 179 -16.43 12.20 8.15
CA ASN A 179 -15.55 13.26 7.66
C ASN A 179 -15.70 14.57 8.46
N GLU A 180 -15.66 14.44 9.78
CA GLU A 180 -15.72 15.52 10.75
C GLU A 180 -14.51 15.39 11.69
N TYR A 181 -13.87 16.50 12.05
CA TYR A 181 -12.71 16.52 12.97
C TYR A 181 -13.20 16.39 14.41
N LEU A 182 -13.33 15.14 14.89
CA LEU A 182 -13.99 14.87 16.16
C LEU A 182 -13.04 14.80 17.37
N TYR A 183 -11.73 14.74 17.16
CA TYR A 183 -10.76 14.68 18.25
C TYR A 183 -9.39 15.23 17.82
N THR A 184 -8.53 15.43 18.81
CA THR A 184 -7.10 15.76 18.63
C THR A 184 -6.25 14.70 19.32
N GLU A 185 -5.24 14.22 18.67
CA GLU A 185 -4.22 13.32 19.20
C GLU A 185 -2.81 13.90 19.10
N VAL A 186 -1.88 13.40 19.91
CA VAL A 186 -0.46 13.72 19.77
C VAL A 186 0.19 12.71 18.82
N GLU A 187 0.84 13.19 17.76
CA GLU A 187 1.59 12.35 16.82
C GLU A 187 3.00 12.07 17.34
N ASN A 188 3.34 10.81 17.47
CA ASN A 188 4.64 10.33 17.94
C ASN A 188 5.52 9.72 16.83
N ASP A 189 4.97 9.42 15.64
CA ASP A 189 5.76 8.98 14.51
C ASP A 189 6.13 10.15 13.60
N THR A 190 7.33 10.70 13.84
CA THR A 190 7.83 11.87 13.12
C THR A 190 8.51 11.56 11.79
N ARG A 191 8.58 10.29 11.35
CA ARG A 191 9.15 9.90 10.06
C ARG A 191 8.41 10.55 8.89
N ARG A 192 9.12 10.80 7.78
CA ARG A 192 8.52 11.30 6.53
C ARG A 192 7.66 10.20 5.87
N SER A 193 6.67 10.61 5.07
CA SER A 193 5.82 9.68 4.33
C SER A 193 6.62 8.72 3.44
N GLY A 194 7.65 9.20 2.76
CA GLY A 194 8.53 8.39 1.92
C GLY A 194 9.36 7.34 2.68
N GLU A 195 9.48 7.44 4.00
CA GLU A 195 10.11 6.40 4.84
C GLU A 195 9.08 5.36 5.29
N LYS A 196 7.87 5.80 5.66
CA LYS A 196 6.77 4.93 6.12
C LYS A 196 6.27 4.01 5.00
N ILE A 197 6.31 4.47 3.75
CA ILE A 197 5.78 3.74 2.60
C ILE A 197 6.46 2.38 2.36
N PHE A 198 7.66 2.15 2.88
CA PHE A 198 8.40 0.90 2.74
C PHE A 198 8.22 -0.08 3.90
N ASP A 199 7.47 0.26 4.95
CA ASP A 199 7.29 -0.62 6.12
C ASP A 199 6.73 -1.99 5.75
N TYR A 200 5.91 -2.09 4.69
CA TYR A 200 5.31 -3.34 4.21
C TYR A 200 6.30 -4.31 3.55
N VAL A 201 7.47 -3.84 3.14
CA VAL A 201 8.53 -4.65 2.50
C VAL A 201 9.84 -4.66 3.31
N ASP A 202 9.95 -3.90 4.40
CA ASP A 202 11.14 -3.85 5.23
C ASP A 202 11.40 -5.23 5.86
N PRO A 203 12.57 -5.86 5.61
CA PRO A 203 12.89 -7.20 6.13
C PRO A 203 12.80 -7.34 7.65
N LYS A 204 13.02 -6.26 8.42
CA LYS A 204 12.88 -6.28 9.88
C LYS A 204 11.46 -6.56 10.35
N ASN A 205 10.44 -6.29 9.51
CA ASN A 205 9.03 -6.50 9.79
C ASN A 205 8.51 -7.85 9.29
N ARG A 206 9.38 -8.78 8.86
CA ARG A 206 8.96 -10.01 8.15
C ARG A 206 7.93 -10.86 8.92
N ASN A 207 8.11 -11.05 10.21
CA ASN A 207 7.15 -11.83 11.02
C ASN A 207 5.76 -11.20 11.04
N ARG A 208 5.69 -9.87 11.16
CA ARG A 208 4.45 -9.12 11.08
C ARG A 208 3.80 -9.26 9.69
N GLN A 209 4.59 -9.11 8.63
CA GLN A 209 4.12 -9.27 7.25
C GLN A 209 3.51 -10.64 6.99
N LEU A 210 4.11 -11.73 7.50
CA LEU A 210 3.61 -13.09 7.35
C LEU A 210 2.24 -13.28 8.04
N GLU A 211 2.05 -12.75 9.23
CA GLU A 211 0.75 -12.81 9.90
C GLU A 211 -0.31 -11.98 9.17
N MET A 212 0.03 -10.78 8.70
CA MET A 212 -0.89 -9.94 7.91
C MET A 212 -1.29 -10.63 6.60
N GLU A 213 -0.34 -11.28 5.91
CA GLU A 213 -0.61 -12.09 4.72
C GLU A 213 -1.57 -13.25 5.03
N ALA A 214 -1.35 -13.97 6.12
CA ALA A 214 -2.19 -15.08 6.53
C ALA A 214 -3.63 -14.61 6.83
N ALA A 215 -3.79 -13.52 7.58
CA ALA A 215 -5.10 -12.95 7.91
C ALA A 215 -5.84 -12.44 6.66
N CYS A 216 -5.14 -11.76 5.75
CA CYS A 216 -5.72 -11.34 4.47
C CYS A 216 -6.15 -12.54 3.62
N THR A 217 -5.33 -13.58 3.55
CA THR A 217 -5.64 -14.81 2.79
C THR A 217 -6.85 -15.52 3.34
N GLU A 218 -6.99 -15.61 4.67
CA GLU A 218 -8.19 -16.17 5.32
C GLU A 218 -9.43 -15.35 4.95
N HIS A 219 -9.35 -14.03 5.03
CA HIS A 219 -10.43 -13.14 4.62
C HIS A 219 -10.84 -13.34 3.17
N LEU A 220 -9.88 -13.42 2.23
CA LEU A 220 -10.16 -13.66 0.81
C LEU A 220 -10.88 -14.99 0.58
N LYS A 221 -10.54 -16.05 1.33
CA LYS A 221 -11.25 -17.32 1.28
C LYS A 221 -12.69 -17.18 1.76
N GLU A 222 -12.92 -16.43 2.84
CA GLU A 222 -14.25 -16.22 3.41
C GLU A 222 -15.17 -15.40 2.52
N VAL A 223 -14.64 -14.39 1.81
CA VAL A 223 -15.43 -13.53 0.90
C VAL A 223 -15.49 -14.05 -0.53
N GLY A 224 -14.82 -15.17 -0.83
CA GLY A 224 -14.82 -15.78 -2.17
C GLY A 224 -13.86 -15.14 -3.18
N GLY A 225 -12.91 -14.30 -2.71
CA GLY A 225 -11.92 -13.63 -3.56
C GLY A 225 -10.57 -14.33 -3.65
N TYR A 226 -10.39 -15.47 -2.98
CA TYR A 226 -9.14 -16.24 -3.01
C TYR A 226 -8.95 -16.91 -4.36
N LEU A 227 -7.75 -16.80 -4.93
CA LEU A 227 -7.34 -17.51 -6.13
C LEU A 227 -6.30 -18.58 -5.79
N LYS A 228 -6.53 -19.80 -6.25
CA LYS A 228 -5.56 -20.89 -6.16
C LYS A 228 -4.32 -20.58 -7.00
N PRO A 229 -3.13 -21.17 -6.71
CA PRO A 229 -1.92 -20.99 -7.52
C PRO A 229 -1.99 -21.76 -8.85
N GLU A 230 -3.03 -21.55 -9.61
CA GLU A 230 -3.28 -22.10 -10.94
C GLU A 230 -3.21 -20.95 -11.95
N PHE A 231 -2.33 -21.07 -12.95
CA PHE A 231 -2.02 -19.98 -13.87
C PHE A 231 -2.22 -20.42 -15.32
N GLU A 232 -2.61 -19.47 -16.17
CA GLU A 232 -2.68 -19.70 -17.62
C GLU A 232 -1.25 -19.82 -18.17
N HIS A 233 -1.04 -20.85 -19.01
CA HIS A 233 0.20 -21.03 -19.75
C HIS A 233 0.30 -20.02 -20.90
N ILE A 234 1.50 -19.54 -21.18
CA ILE A 234 1.79 -18.55 -22.23
C ILE A 234 2.65 -19.20 -23.30
N GLU A 235 2.14 -19.16 -24.53
CA GLU A 235 2.86 -19.60 -25.73
C GLU A 235 3.58 -18.41 -26.27
N PHE A 236 4.34 -17.67 -26.06
CA PHE A 236 5.02 -16.45 -26.55
C PHE A 236 5.04 -16.30 -28.10
N ASP A 237 3.99 -16.74 -28.77
CA ASP A 237 3.83 -16.76 -30.23
C ASP A 237 2.85 -15.70 -30.76
N ARG A 238 2.29 -14.86 -29.87
CA ARG A 238 1.31 -13.85 -30.26
C ARG A 238 1.98 -12.60 -30.82
N GLY A 239 1.81 -12.37 -32.12
CA GLY A 239 2.29 -11.20 -32.85
C GLY A 239 3.71 -11.36 -33.40
N ASP A 240 3.99 -10.60 -34.46
CA ASP A 240 5.31 -10.48 -35.04
C ASP A 240 6.04 -9.24 -34.47
N PHE A 241 7.21 -9.45 -33.93
CA PHE A 241 8.00 -8.39 -33.31
C PHE A 241 9.40 -8.34 -33.94
N GLU A 242 9.82 -7.16 -34.37
CA GLU A 242 11.18 -6.94 -34.85
C GLU A 242 12.20 -6.99 -33.70
N TYR A 243 11.76 -6.50 -32.52
CA TYR A 243 12.58 -6.45 -31.30
C TYR A 243 12.04 -7.45 -30.27
N GLU A 244 12.95 -8.16 -29.62
CA GLU A 244 12.59 -9.05 -28.51
C GLU A 244 12.16 -8.23 -27.30
N ALA A 245 12.81 -7.10 -27.03
CA ALA A 245 12.45 -6.23 -25.93
C ALA A 245 12.49 -4.74 -26.31
N SER A 246 11.60 -3.97 -25.70
CA SER A 246 11.68 -2.51 -25.65
C SER A 246 11.78 -2.04 -24.21
N VAL A 247 12.79 -1.21 -23.93
CA VAL A 247 12.77 -0.45 -22.67
C VAL A 247 11.92 0.79 -22.88
N ILE A 248 11.01 1.08 -21.97
CA ILE A 248 10.08 2.22 -22.03
C ILE A 248 10.39 3.18 -20.89
N ILE A 249 10.68 4.43 -21.22
CA ILE A 249 10.97 5.51 -20.26
C ILE A 249 9.97 6.65 -20.47
N PRO A 250 8.90 6.77 -19.65
CA PRO A 250 8.17 8.01 -19.54
C PRO A 250 9.00 9.07 -18.83
N VAL A 251 9.04 10.28 -19.37
CA VAL A 251 9.84 11.36 -18.76
C VAL A 251 9.15 12.71 -18.86
N ARG A 252 9.25 13.51 -17.79
CA ARG A 252 8.90 14.92 -17.77
C ARG A 252 9.77 15.65 -16.76
N ASN A 253 10.49 16.70 -17.23
CA ASN A 253 11.35 17.55 -16.41
C ASN A 253 12.38 16.74 -15.59
N ARG A 254 13.30 16.07 -16.30
CA ARG A 254 14.34 15.22 -15.70
C ARG A 254 15.71 15.47 -16.35
N ILE A 255 16.02 16.73 -16.67
CA ILE A 255 17.31 17.14 -17.31
C ILE A 255 18.52 16.59 -16.54
N ARG A 256 18.41 16.47 -15.21
CA ARG A 256 19.50 16.04 -14.35
C ARG A 256 19.80 14.54 -14.45
N THR A 257 18.81 13.71 -14.81
CA THR A 257 18.90 12.26 -14.64
C THR A 257 18.72 11.47 -15.93
N ILE A 258 18.00 12.03 -16.89
CA ILE A 258 17.60 11.30 -18.11
C ILE A 258 18.79 10.76 -18.92
N ARG A 259 19.93 11.45 -18.94
CA ARG A 259 21.13 10.99 -19.65
C ARG A 259 21.66 9.68 -19.07
N ASP A 260 21.64 9.55 -17.75
CA ASP A 260 22.12 8.34 -17.09
C ASP A 260 21.18 7.17 -17.35
N ALA A 261 19.87 7.42 -17.28
CA ALA A 261 18.84 6.42 -17.60
C ALA A 261 19.02 5.89 -19.03
N ILE A 262 19.12 6.78 -20.03
CA ILE A 262 19.34 6.41 -21.42
C ILE A 262 20.65 5.63 -21.61
N ARG A 263 21.77 6.09 -21.05
CA ARG A 263 23.06 5.38 -21.11
C ARG A 263 22.97 3.99 -20.54
N SER A 264 22.30 3.81 -19.38
CA SER A 264 22.17 2.50 -18.73
C SER A 264 21.40 1.49 -19.59
N VAL A 265 20.54 1.95 -20.51
CA VAL A 265 19.86 1.09 -21.48
C VAL A 265 20.74 0.86 -22.72
N LEU A 266 21.33 1.89 -23.30
CA LEU A 266 22.09 1.75 -24.54
C LEU A 266 23.40 0.97 -24.36
N THR A 267 23.86 0.78 -23.14
CA THR A 267 25.01 -0.08 -22.79
C THR A 267 24.64 -1.53 -22.53
N GLN A 268 23.34 -1.90 -22.56
CA GLN A 268 22.92 -3.28 -22.34
C GLN A 268 23.47 -4.23 -23.39
N GLN A 269 23.88 -5.43 -22.94
CA GLN A 269 24.38 -6.53 -23.75
C GLN A 269 23.34 -7.65 -23.77
N ALA A 270 22.84 -7.98 -24.95
CA ALA A 270 21.85 -9.02 -25.16
C ALA A 270 22.15 -9.75 -26.48
N ASP A 271 21.81 -11.02 -26.55
CA ASP A 271 21.89 -11.87 -27.75
C ASP A 271 20.66 -11.71 -28.67
N PHE A 272 19.81 -10.75 -28.38
CA PHE A 272 18.60 -10.41 -29.13
C PHE A 272 18.55 -8.91 -29.47
N LYS A 273 17.70 -8.55 -30.45
CA LYS A 273 17.45 -7.15 -30.79
C LYS A 273 16.58 -6.48 -29.71
N PHE A 274 16.98 -5.29 -29.30
CA PHE A 274 16.17 -4.43 -28.42
C PHE A 274 16.24 -2.97 -28.86
N ASN A 275 15.28 -2.19 -28.40
CA ASN A 275 15.26 -0.74 -28.57
C ASN A 275 14.86 -0.02 -27.28
N LEU A 276 14.98 1.29 -27.29
CA LEU A 276 14.62 2.20 -26.22
C LEU A 276 13.55 3.18 -26.75
N ILE A 277 12.39 3.21 -26.10
CA ILE A 277 11.30 4.14 -26.42
C ILE A 277 11.18 5.13 -25.26
N VAL A 278 11.57 6.37 -25.51
CA VAL A 278 11.46 7.49 -24.56
C VAL A 278 10.23 8.31 -24.92
N ILE A 279 9.29 8.42 -23.97
CA ILE A 279 8.09 9.24 -24.12
C ILE A 279 8.29 10.52 -23.31
N GLU A 280 8.69 11.57 -23.99
CA GLU A 280 8.93 12.90 -23.42
C GLU A 280 7.61 13.67 -23.33
N ASN A 281 7.09 13.84 -22.13
CA ASN A 281 5.76 14.39 -21.88
C ASN A 281 5.80 15.91 -21.61
N HIS A 282 6.18 16.71 -22.63
CA HIS A 282 6.19 18.17 -22.62
C HIS A 282 7.06 18.79 -21.52
N SER A 283 8.33 18.41 -21.47
CA SER A 283 9.31 18.99 -20.56
C SER A 283 9.67 20.44 -20.94
N THR A 284 10.07 21.20 -19.96
CA THR A 284 10.41 22.63 -20.11
C THR A 284 11.77 22.99 -19.50
N ASP A 285 12.54 22.01 -19.06
CA ASP A 285 13.80 22.17 -18.31
C ASP A 285 15.06 21.83 -19.13
N GLY A 286 14.93 21.52 -20.42
CA GLY A 286 16.03 21.05 -21.26
C GLY A 286 16.13 19.52 -21.37
N THR A 287 15.16 18.77 -20.85
CA THR A 287 15.12 17.30 -20.97
C THR A 287 15.06 16.84 -22.42
N THR A 288 14.31 17.54 -23.29
CA THR A 288 14.18 17.22 -24.70
C THR A 288 15.54 17.26 -25.41
N GLU A 289 16.28 18.33 -25.22
CA GLU A 289 17.62 18.52 -25.80
C GLU A 289 18.61 17.47 -25.27
N ALA A 290 18.47 17.06 -24.01
CA ALA A 290 19.31 16.02 -23.42
C ALA A 290 19.04 14.64 -24.05
N ILE A 291 17.80 14.34 -24.42
CA ILE A 291 17.44 13.11 -25.14
C ILE A 291 18.00 13.15 -26.57
N ASP A 292 17.91 14.29 -27.24
CA ASP A 292 18.39 14.47 -28.62
C ASP A 292 19.91 14.26 -28.78
N GLU A 293 20.69 14.38 -27.72
CA GLU A 293 22.12 14.03 -27.71
C GLU A 293 22.38 12.57 -28.12
N PHE A 294 21.39 11.69 -27.94
CA PHE A 294 21.46 10.26 -28.26
C PHE A 294 20.81 9.89 -29.59
N SER A 295 20.30 10.85 -30.35
CA SER A 295 19.56 10.63 -31.59
C SER A 295 20.34 9.89 -32.69
N SER A 296 21.67 9.81 -32.60
CA SER A 296 22.51 9.03 -33.50
C SER A 296 22.45 7.50 -33.24
N ASP A 297 21.96 7.04 -32.08
CA ASP A 297 21.78 5.62 -31.81
C ASP A 297 20.47 5.14 -32.46
N PRO A 298 20.51 4.21 -33.42
CA PRO A 298 19.32 3.76 -34.14
C PRO A 298 18.33 3.00 -33.27
N ARG A 299 18.70 2.62 -32.05
CA ARG A 299 17.81 1.95 -31.09
C ARG A 299 16.92 2.93 -30.34
N LEU A 300 17.27 4.23 -30.33
CA LEU A 300 16.47 5.23 -29.64
C LEU A 300 15.26 5.66 -30.48
N ILE A 301 14.09 5.56 -29.90
CA ILE A 301 12.84 6.13 -30.41
C ILE A 301 12.40 7.21 -29.43
N HIS A 302 12.46 8.46 -29.83
CA HIS A 302 12.04 9.62 -29.04
C HIS A 302 10.64 10.05 -29.50
N LEU A 303 9.66 10.01 -28.59
CA LEU A 303 8.28 10.37 -28.84
C LEU A 303 7.85 11.53 -27.94
N ILE A 304 7.26 12.56 -28.55
CA ILE A 304 6.56 13.63 -27.86
C ILE A 304 5.07 13.47 -28.15
N PRO A 305 4.21 13.23 -27.13
CA PRO A 305 2.77 13.06 -27.36
C PRO A 305 2.15 14.32 -27.97
N GLU A 306 1.18 14.15 -28.88
CA GLU A 306 0.35 15.27 -29.33
C GLU A 306 -0.63 15.75 -28.24
N ARG A 307 -0.97 14.89 -27.30
CA ARG A 307 -1.90 15.12 -26.20
C ARG A 307 -1.17 15.64 -24.98
N ASN A 308 -1.84 16.54 -24.23
CA ASN A 308 -1.31 17.12 -22.98
C ASN A 308 -1.94 16.52 -21.71
N ASP A 309 -2.78 15.49 -21.84
CA ASP A 309 -3.53 14.86 -20.75
C ASP A 309 -2.98 13.47 -20.37
N LEU A 310 -1.77 13.12 -20.80
CA LEU A 310 -1.16 11.85 -20.45
C LEU A 310 -0.51 11.93 -19.06
N GLY A 311 -0.89 10.99 -18.19
CA GLY A 311 -0.11 10.61 -17.04
C GLY A 311 1.00 9.61 -17.42
N ILE A 312 1.72 9.09 -16.43
CA ILE A 312 2.75 8.05 -16.63
C ILE A 312 2.15 6.86 -17.39
N GLY A 313 0.97 6.38 -16.98
CA GLY A 313 0.30 5.26 -17.64
C GLY A 313 -0.15 5.56 -19.08
N GLY A 314 -0.51 6.81 -19.38
CA GLY A 314 -0.81 7.25 -20.74
C GLY A 314 0.43 7.22 -21.64
N CYS A 315 1.57 7.65 -21.11
CA CYS A 315 2.87 7.56 -21.80
C CYS A 315 3.26 6.08 -22.03
N TRP A 316 3.04 5.21 -21.04
CA TRP A 316 3.24 3.77 -21.20
C TRP A 316 2.39 3.21 -22.35
N ASN A 317 1.09 3.55 -22.42
CA ASN A 317 0.22 3.11 -23.51
C ASN A 317 0.77 3.56 -24.88
N LEU A 318 1.26 4.81 -24.99
CA LEU A 318 1.84 5.28 -26.24
C LEU A 318 3.05 4.45 -26.64
N GLY A 319 3.98 4.17 -25.71
CA GLY A 319 5.16 3.35 -25.98
C GLY A 319 4.81 1.90 -26.32
N VAL A 320 3.94 1.27 -25.55
CA VAL A 320 3.52 -0.14 -25.72
C VAL A 320 2.77 -0.37 -27.04
N HIS A 321 1.99 0.62 -27.52
CA HIS A 321 1.27 0.52 -28.79
C HIS A 321 2.05 1.03 -29.98
N HIS A 322 3.28 1.55 -29.79
CA HIS A 322 4.15 1.91 -30.89
C HIS A 322 4.47 0.68 -31.76
N PRO A 323 4.49 0.81 -33.12
CA PRO A 323 4.77 -0.33 -34.01
C PRO A 323 6.08 -1.04 -33.72
N CYS A 324 7.11 -0.29 -33.34
CA CYS A 324 8.42 -0.83 -32.99
C CYS A 324 8.55 -1.31 -31.54
N CYS A 325 7.45 -1.34 -30.75
CA CYS A 325 7.52 -1.92 -29.41
C CYS A 325 7.78 -3.42 -29.49
N GLY A 326 8.78 -3.89 -28.74
CA GLY A 326 9.19 -5.29 -28.71
C GLY A 326 8.20 -6.23 -28.04
N LYS A 327 8.51 -7.52 -28.15
CA LYS A 327 7.74 -8.63 -27.56
C LYS A 327 7.58 -8.49 -26.05
N PHE A 328 8.61 -7.98 -25.38
CA PHE A 328 8.60 -7.65 -23.97
C PHE A 328 8.81 -6.15 -23.76
N ALA A 329 7.93 -5.53 -23.00
CA ALA A 329 8.04 -4.14 -22.59
C ALA A 329 8.64 -4.06 -21.18
N VAL A 330 9.80 -3.41 -21.03
CA VAL A 330 10.59 -3.38 -19.79
C VAL A 330 10.65 -1.95 -19.27
N GLN A 331 10.39 -1.78 -17.96
CA GLN A 331 10.40 -0.48 -17.31
C GLN A 331 11.81 0.00 -17.02
N LEU A 332 11.99 1.32 -17.21
CA LEU A 332 13.00 2.11 -16.51
C LEU A 332 12.41 3.48 -16.18
N ASP A 333 12.52 3.92 -14.95
CA ASP A 333 12.14 5.26 -14.53
C ASP A 333 13.22 6.27 -14.94
N SER A 334 12.82 7.48 -15.29
CA SER A 334 13.72 8.48 -15.89
C SER A 334 14.77 9.06 -14.93
N ASP A 335 14.67 8.72 -13.63
CA ASP A 335 15.61 9.12 -12.57
C ASP A 335 16.42 7.95 -11.99
N ASP A 336 16.21 6.74 -12.50
CA ASP A 336 16.87 5.51 -12.08
C ASP A 336 17.81 4.96 -13.15
N VAL A 337 18.53 3.87 -12.84
CA VAL A 337 19.42 3.19 -13.79
C VAL A 337 19.39 1.68 -13.58
N TYR A 338 19.61 0.92 -14.65
CA TYR A 338 19.90 -0.50 -14.55
C TYR A 338 21.23 -0.74 -13.83
N LYS A 339 21.31 -1.83 -13.08
CA LYS A 339 22.48 -2.13 -12.26
C LYS A 339 23.73 -2.36 -13.07
N ASP A 340 23.60 -3.11 -14.16
CA ASP A 340 24.72 -3.49 -15.03
C ASP A 340 24.23 -3.76 -16.48
N GLU A 341 25.14 -4.11 -17.36
CA GLU A 341 24.89 -4.38 -18.78
C GLU A 341 24.09 -5.66 -19.06
N HIS A 342 23.78 -6.49 -18.06
CA HIS A 342 23.05 -7.75 -18.23
C HIS A 342 21.61 -7.71 -17.70
N THR A 343 21.19 -6.60 -17.15
CA THR A 343 19.84 -6.44 -16.56
C THR A 343 18.74 -6.81 -17.56
N LEU A 344 18.78 -6.26 -18.77
CA LEU A 344 17.74 -6.50 -19.78
C LEU A 344 17.66 -7.98 -20.17
N ALA A 345 18.80 -8.61 -20.43
CA ALA A 345 18.87 -10.04 -20.76
C ALA A 345 18.33 -10.91 -19.61
N THR A 346 18.63 -10.55 -18.39
CA THR A 346 18.14 -11.26 -17.19
C THR A 346 16.63 -11.15 -17.05
N MET A 347 16.06 -9.97 -17.26
CA MET A 347 14.60 -9.76 -17.19
C MET A 347 13.87 -10.52 -18.29
N VAL A 348 14.38 -10.52 -19.53
CA VAL A 348 13.77 -11.24 -20.67
C VAL A 348 13.84 -12.76 -20.47
N ARG A 349 15.00 -13.28 -20.03
CA ARG A 349 15.16 -14.71 -19.75
C ARG A 349 14.17 -15.24 -18.73
N ALA A 350 13.84 -14.43 -17.71
CA ALA A 350 12.88 -14.83 -16.67
C ALA A 350 11.47 -15.12 -17.23
N PHE A 351 11.04 -14.49 -18.33
CA PHE A 351 9.75 -14.81 -18.98
C PHE A 351 9.71 -16.25 -19.47
N TYR A 352 10.77 -16.67 -20.16
CA TYR A 352 10.86 -18.02 -20.72
C TYR A 352 11.06 -19.09 -19.67
N GLU A 353 11.96 -18.86 -18.72
CA GLU A 353 12.27 -19.83 -17.66
C GLU A 353 11.10 -20.07 -16.71
N GLN A 354 10.30 -19.03 -16.43
CA GLN A 354 9.22 -19.09 -15.45
C GLN A 354 7.82 -19.15 -16.06
N ASN A 355 7.70 -19.08 -17.40
CA ASN A 355 6.42 -19.03 -18.13
C ASN A 355 5.44 -18.02 -17.51
N CYS A 356 5.79 -16.75 -17.51
CA CYS A 356 5.04 -15.69 -16.87
C CYS A 356 4.74 -14.54 -17.83
N ALA A 357 3.66 -13.78 -17.59
CA ALA A 357 3.27 -12.63 -18.42
C ALA A 357 3.83 -11.29 -17.90
N MET A 358 4.29 -11.28 -16.67
CA MET A 358 4.92 -10.14 -16.01
C MET A 358 6.11 -10.65 -15.20
N VAL A 359 7.21 -9.90 -15.19
CA VAL A 359 8.38 -10.14 -14.34
C VAL A 359 8.58 -8.94 -13.44
N VAL A 360 8.86 -9.20 -12.17
CA VAL A 360 9.26 -8.18 -11.20
C VAL A 360 10.70 -8.47 -10.75
N GLY A 361 11.57 -7.49 -10.88
CA GLY A 361 12.95 -7.57 -10.44
C GLY A 361 13.15 -7.19 -8.98
N THR A 362 14.41 -7.11 -8.60
CA THR A 362 14.88 -6.63 -7.29
C THR A 362 15.62 -5.33 -7.50
N TYR A 363 15.36 -4.35 -6.64
CA TYR A 363 16.08 -3.08 -6.70
C TYR A 363 16.83 -2.78 -5.39
N MET A 364 17.84 -1.96 -5.53
CA MET A 364 18.59 -1.40 -4.42
C MET A 364 18.32 0.10 -4.31
N MET A 365 17.95 0.54 -3.12
CA MET A 365 17.82 1.97 -2.82
C MET A 365 19.19 2.61 -2.74
N THR A 366 19.43 3.67 -3.51
CA THR A 366 20.71 4.36 -3.55
C THR A 366 20.56 5.87 -3.50
N ASN A 367 21.66 6.54 -3.12
CA ASN A 367 21.86 7.96 -3.42
C ASN A 367 22.41 8.12 -4.85
N PHE A 368 22.73 9.36 -5.27
CA PHE A 368 23.30 9.62 -6.60
C PHE A 368 24.73 9.11 -6.80
N ASP A 369 25.46 8.83 -5.71
CA ASP A 369 26.79 8.19 -5.76
C ASP A 369 26.68 6.66 -5.82
N MET A 370 25.49 6.12 -6.07
CA MET A 370 25.17 4.68 -6.12
C MET A 370 25.49 3.91 -4.82
N GLN A 371 25.59 4.65 -3.71
CA GLN A 371 25.75 4.06 -2.39
C GLN A 371 24.39 3.63 -1.84
N MET A 372 24.31 2.42 -1.31
CA MET A 372 23.09 1.89 -0.72
C MET A 372 22.63 2.74 0.48
N ILE A 373 21.34 3.05 0.52
CA ILE A 373 20.68 3.74 1.63
C ILE A 373 19.51 2.92 2.17
N PRO A 374 19.07 3.12 3.42
CA PRO A 374 17.90 2.43 3.95
C PRO A 374 16.64 2.63 3.10
N PRO A 375 15.77 1.59 3.00
CA PRO A 375 15.83 0.27 3.61
C PRO A 375 16.78 -0.73 2.93
N GLY A 376 17.54 -0.37 1.91
CA GLY A 376 18.52 -1.19 1.24
C GLY A 376 17.96 -1.92 0.03
N ILE A 377 18.02 -3.24 0.03
CA ILE A 377 17.55 -4.10 -1.07
C ILE A 377 16.09 -4.46 -0.85
N ILE A 378 15.27 -4.23 -1.87
CA ILE A 378 13.86 -4.60 -1.93
C ILE A 378 13.71 -5.74 -2.94
N ASP A 379 13.54 -6.95 -2.43
CA ASP A 379 13.53 -8.17 -3.22
C ASP A 379 12.12 -8.79 -3.40
N HIS A 380 11.10 -8.17 -2.82
CA HIS A 380 9.70 -8.61 -2.91
C HIS A 380 9.50 -10.11 -2.58
N ARG A 381 10.16 -10.61 -1.54
CA ARG A 381 9.96 -11.99 -1.06
C ARG A 381 8.57 -12.27 -0.54
N GLU A 382 7.80 -11.22 -0.28
CA GLU A 382 6.37 -11.32 0.03
C GLU A 382 5.54 -11.83 -1.17
N TRP A 383 6.11 -11.79 -2.37
CA TRP A 383 5.50 -12.35 -3.57
C TRP A 383 5.99 -13.77 -3.78
N THR A 384 5.18 -14.76 -3.40
CA THR A 384 5.49 -16.17 -3.62
C THR A 384 4.62 -16.77 -4.73
N PRO A 385 5.06 -17.81 -5.46
CA PRO A 385 4.23 -18.50 -6.45
C PRO A 385 2.93 -19.06 -5.86
N GLU A 386 2.97 -19.49 -4.59
CA GLU A 386 1.83 -20.12 -3.92
C GLU A 386 0.73 -19.13 -3.53
N ASN A 387 1.10 -17.93 -3.08
CA ASN A 387 0.15 -16.97 -2.50
C ASN A 387 0.34 -15.51 -2.94
N GLY A 388 1.37 -15.20 -3.69
CA GLY A 388 1.67 -13.82 -4.09
C GLY A 388 0.50 -13.11 -4.74
N ARG A 389 -0.26 -13.80 -5.61
CA ARG A 389 -1.45 -13.25 -6.25
C ARG A 389 -2.55 -12.80 -5.27
N ASN A 390 -2.67 -13.44 -4.11
CA ASN A 390 -3.59 -13.06 -3.06
C ASN A 390 -3.00 -11.96 -2.18
N ASN A 391 -1.73 -12.10 -1.79
CA ASN A 391 -1.00 -11.10 -1.02
C ASN A 391 -0.89 -9.74 -1.74
N ALA A 392 -0.94 -9.74 -3.09
CA ALA A 392 -0.99 -8.53 -3.90
C ALA A 392 -2.11 -7.54 -3.50
N LEU A 393 -3.23 -8.05 -3.00
CA LEU A 393 -4.32 -7.19 -2.52
C LEU A 393 -4.00 -6.51 -1.18
N ARG A 394 -3.04 -7.00 -0.42
CA ARG A 394 -2.61 -6.42 0.85
C ARG A 394 -1.47 -5.41 0.69
N ILE A 395 -0.50 -5.70 -0.17
CA ILE A 395 0.70 -4.86 -0.35
C ILE A 395 0.41 -3.59 -1.14
N ASN A 396 1.29 -2.60 -1.06
CA ASN A 396 1.09 -1.30 -1.69
C ASN A 396 1.67 -1.16 -3.10
N GLY A 397 2.45 -2.12 -3.56
CA GLY A 397 3.04 -2.09 -4.90
C GLY A 397 3.80 -3.36 -5.23
N LEU A 398 4.10 -3.51 -6.50
CA LEU A 398 5.02 -4.49 -7.04
C LEU A 398 6.16 -3.70 -7.67
N GLY A 399 7.28 -3.57 -6.94
CA GLY A 399 8.37 -2.63 -7.16
C GLY A 399 8.95 -2.52 -8.55
N ALA A 400 10.11 -1.93 -8.65
CA ALA A 400 10.90 -1.80 -9.88
C ALA A 400 11.98 -2.91 -9.96
N PRO A 401 12.49 -3.26 -11.16
CA PRO A 401 11.87 -2.99 -12.45
C PRO A 401 10.73 -3.98 -12.71
N ARG A 402 9.80 -3.57 -13.57
CA ARG A 402 8.72 -4.43 -14.08
C ARG A 402 8.92 -4.66 -15.56
N ALA A 403 8.59 -5.85 -16.01
CA ALA A 403 8.55 -6.17 -17.42
C ALA A 403 7.28 -6.95 -17.74
N PHE A 404 6.77 -6.80 -18.97
CA PHE A 404 5.48 -7.31 -19.37
C PHE A 404 5.55 -7.96 -20.75
N TYR A 405 4.84 -9.06 -20.94
CA TYR A 405 4.57 -9.60 -22.27
C TYR A 405 3.62 -8.65 -23.00
N THR A 406 4.11 -7.99 -24.04
CA THR A 406 3.44 -6.89 -24.74
C THR A 406 2.02 -7.23 -25.23
N PRO A 407 1.75 -8.41 -25.81
CA PRO A 407 0.39 -8.76 -26.23
C PRO A 407 -0.63 -8.74 -25.07
N VAL A 408 -0.27 -9.25 -23.91
CA VAL A 408 -1.14 -9.22 -22.73
C VAL A 408 -1.27 -7.79 -22.18
N LEU A 409 -0.19 -7.01 -22.15
CA LEU A 409 -0.24 -5.62 -21.71
C LEU A 409 -1.13 -4.76 -22.61
N ARG A 410 -1.10 -5.01 -23.93
CA ARG A 410 -2.01 -4.38 -24.90
C ARG A 410 -3.46 -4.73 -24.69
N GLU A 411 -3.78 -5.92 -24.18
CA GLU A 411 -5.15 -6.31 -23.81
C GLU A 411 -5.61 -5.62 -22.52
N VAL A 412 -4.79 -5.65 -21.49
CA VAL A 412 -5.09 -5.11 -20.16
C VAL A 412 -5.26 -3.59 -20.20
N LYS A 413 -4.42 -2.89 -20.95
CA LYS A 413 -4.29 -1.43 -21.00
C LYS A 413 -3.73 -0.84 -19.71
N VAL A 414 -2.87 0.15 -19.84
CA VAL A 414 -2.33 0.87 -18.67
C VAL A 414 -3.31 1.98 -18.29
N PRO A 415 -3.75 2.10 -17.03
CA PRO A 415 -4.56 3.24 -16.61
C PRO A 415 -3.84 4.56 -16.84
N ASN A 416 -4.50 5.54 -17.47
CA ASN A 416 -3.92 6.87 -17.72
C ASN A 416 -3.88 7.71 -16.43
N THR A 417 -2.99 7.36 -15.53
CA THR A 417 -2.72 8.07 -14.27
C THR A 417 -1.22 8.12 -14.01
N SER A 418 -0.79 8.95 -13.07
CA SER A 418 0.62 9.06 -12.65
C SER A 418 0.89 8.42 -11.30
N TYR A 419 -0.04 7.63 -10.77
CA TYR A 419 0.14 6.89 -9.53
C TYR A 419 -0.80 5.69 -9.48
N GLY A 420 -0.26 4.50 -9.22
CA GLY A 420 -1.02 3.26 -9.08
C GLY A 420 -1.37 2.56 -10.40
N GLU A 421 -0.91 3.07 -11.56
CA GLU A 421 -1.04 2.41 -12.86
C GLU A 421 -0.33 1.05 -12.88
N ASP A 422 0.84 1.02 -12.29
CA ASP A 422 1.69 -0.16 -12.12
C ASP A 422 1.03 -1.21 -11.20
N TYR A 423 0.45 -0.74 -10.10
CA TYR A 423 -0.26 -1.60 -9.17
C TYR A 423 -1.52 -2.21 -9.80
N ALA A 424 -2.27 -1.42 -10.57
CA ALA A 424 -3.42 -1.92 -11.33
C ALA A 424 -3.02 -3.02 -12.32
N LEU A 425 -1.88 -2.86 -13.02
CA LEU A 425 -1.33 -3.87 -13.91
C LEU A 425 -0.97 -5.15 -13.13
N GLY A 426 -0.22 -5.03 -12.04
CA GLY A 426 0.16 -6.17 -11.22
C GLY A 426 -1.05 -7.00 -10.76
N LEU A 427 -2.12 -6.35 -10.31
CA LEU A 427 -3.36 -7.02 -9.94
C LEU A 427 -4.01 -7.73 -11.14
N ALA A 428 -4.17 -7.03 -12.27
CA ALA A 428 -4.81 -7.60 -13.46
C ALA A 428 -4.04 -8.80 -14.03
N PHE A 429 -2.70 -8.71 -14.09
CA PHE A 429 -1.85 -9.81 -14.53
C PHE A 429 -1.93 -11.00 -13.56
N SER A 430 -1.85 -10.75 -12.25
CA SER A 430 -1.87 -11.80 -11.24
C SER A 430 -3.18 -12.58 -11.18
N ARG A 431 -4.28 -12.04 -11.74
CA ARG A 431 -5.56 -12.74 -11.80
C ARG A 431 -5.52 -13.95 -12.73
N ARG A 432 -4.71 -13.92 -13.77
CA ARG A 432 -4.63 -14.96 -14.79
C ARG A 432 -3.27 -15.65 -14.86
N PHE A 433 -2.20 -14.88 -14.76
CA PHE A 433 -0.84 -15.32 -15.05
C PHE A 433 0.05 -15.35 -13.81
N GLN A 434 1.07 -16.19 -13.86
CA GLN A 434 2.16 -16.11 -12.92
C GLN A 434 2.93 -14.81 -13.11
N ILE A 435 3.37 -14.21 -12.00
CA ILE A 435 4.34 -13.13 -12.00
C ILE A 435 5.71 -13.72 -11.69
N GLY A 436 6.61 -13.64 -12.66
CA GLY A 436 8.00 -14.11 -12.51
C GLY A 436 8.83 -13.18 -11.62
N ARG A 437 9.90 -13.73 -11.07
CA ARG A 437 10.76 -13.03 -10.10
C ARG A 437 12.22 -13.10 -10.51
N VAL A 438 12.92 -11.96 -10.37
CA VAL A 438 14.39 -11.88 -10.40
C VAL A 438 14.85 -11.39 -9.04
N TYR A 439 15.50 -12.26 -8.26
CA TYR A 439 15.92 -11.96 -6.88
C TYR A 439 17.29 -11.28 -6.79
N ASP A 440 18.10 -11.37 -7.84
CA ASP A 440 19.31 -10.56 -7.94
C ASP A 440 18.96 -9.10 -8.15
N VAL A 441 19.76 -8.21 -7.56
CA VAL A 441 19.59 -6.77 -7.80
C VAL A 441 19.87 -6.47 -9.27
N VAL A 442 18.89 -5.94 -9.96
CA VAL A 442 18.96 -5.56 -11.39
C VAL A 442 18.68 -4.07 -11.63
N TYR A 443 18.35 -3.34 -10.59
CA TYR A 443 17.88 -1.96 -10.70
C TYR A 443 18.40 -1.11 -9.52
N LEU A 444 18.84 0.10 -9.78
CA LEU A 444 19.27 1.07 -8.78
C LEU A 444 18.27 2.22 -8.72
N CYS A 445 17.47 2.23 -7.64
CA CYS A 445 16.48 3.24 -7.37
C CYS A 445 17.12 4.42 -6.64
N ARG A 446 17.31 5.53 -7.34
CA ARG A 446 17.99 6.72 -6.81
C ARG A 446 17.01 7.61 -6.05
N ARG A 447 17.30 7.84 -4.76
CA ARG A 447 16.44 8.69 -3.91
C ARG A 447 16.97 10.11 -3.82
N TRP A 448 16.07 11.06 -3.98
CA TRP A 448 16.31 12.48 -3.87
C TRP A 448 15.03 13.24 -3.53
N ASP A 449 15.13 14.54 -3.22
CA ASP A 449 13.99 15.33 -2.75
C ASP A 449 12.90 15.52 -3.83
N ASP A 450 13.25 15.41 -5.13
CA ASP A 450 12.32 15.55 -6.25
C ASP A 450 11.65 14.24 -6.68
N ASN A 451 11.87 13.11 -5.98
CA ASN A 451 11.06 11.92 -6.20
C ASN A 451 9.60 12.23 -5.92
N SER A 452 8.69 11.75 -6.76
CA SER A 452 7.25 12.05 -6.68
C SER A 452 6.58 11.59 -5.39
N ASP A 453 7.22 10.68 -4.65
CA ASP A 453 6.76 10.09 -3.39
C ASP A 453 7.56 10.53 -2.15
N ALA A 454 8.60 11.38 -2.31
CA ALA A 454 9.51 11.74 -1.22
C ALA A 454 8.81 12.53 -0.10
N SER A 455 7.85 13.40 -0.45
CA SER A 455 7.12 14.22 0.50
C SER A 455 5.72 14.55 -0.05
N LEU A 456 4.74 13.72 0.31
CA LEU A 456 3.34 13.96 -0.04
C LEU A 456 2.63 14.65 1.12
N ASP A 457 1.82 15.67 0.82
CA ASP A 457 0.84 16.16 1.77
C ASP A 457 -0.25 15.11 2.02
N VAL A 458 -0.96 15.23 3.14
CA VAL A 458 -1.98 14.25 3.55
C VAL A 458 -3.11 14.11 2.54
N VAL A 459 -3.52 15.20 1.89
CA VAL A 459 -4.63 15.20 0.92
C VAL A 459 -4.24 14.39 -0.33
N LYS A 460 -3.05 14.63 -0.84
CA LYS A 460 -2.53 13.90 -2.00
C LYS A 460 -2.28 12.42 -1.68
N MET A 461 -1.74 12.13 -0.51
CA MET A 461 -1.55 10.75 -0.05
C MET A 461 -2.89 10.02 0.06
N ASN A 462 -3.90 10.64 0.65
CA ASN A 462 -5.23 10.09 0.78
C ASN A 462 -5.89 9.86 -0.59
N ALA A 463 -5.73 10.79 -1.53
CA ALA A 463 -6.23 10.60 -2.90
C ALA A 463 -5.59 9.38 -3.58
N HIS A 464 -4.28 9.19 -3.42
CA HIS A 464 -3.55 8.03 -3.93
C HIS A 464 -4.03 6.72 -3.28
N ASN A 465 -4.16 6.71 -1.96
CA ASN A 465 -4.64 5.55 -1.22
C ASN A 465 -6.09 5.19 -1.57
N LEU A 466 -6.97 6.19 -1.66
CA LEU A 466 -8.36 6.00 -2.06
C LEU A 466 -8.45 5.38 -3.46
N TYR A 467 -7.62 5.85 -4.41
CA TYR A 467 -7.57 5.30 -5.76
C TYR A 467 -7.08 3.84 -5.76
N LYS A 468 -6.00 3.52 -5.04
CA LYS A 468 -5.51 2.13 -4.92
C LYS A 468 -6.54 1.21 -4.26
N ASP A 469 -7.23 1.67 -3.21
CA ASP A 469 -8.29 0.89 -2.57
C ASP A 469 -9.48 0.66 -3.52
N ARG A 470 -9.77 1.62 -4.42
CA ARG A 470 -10.75 1.45 -5.49
C ARG A 470 -10.34 0.39 -6.49
N ILE A 471 -9.07 0.38 -6.91
CA ILE A 471 -8.52 -0.66 -7.80
C ILE A 471 -8.63 -2.04 -7.13
N ARG A 472 -8.24 -2.15 -5.85
CA ARG A 472 -8.38 -3.40 -5.08
C ARG A 472 -9.83 -3.86 -4.99
N THR A 473 -10.76 -2.93 -4.81
CA THR A 473 -12.19 -3.24 -4.75
C THR A 473 -12.68 -3.86 -6.07
N TRP A 474 -12.34 -3.25 -7.20
CA TRP A 474 -12.68 -3.81 -8.51
C TRP A 474 -12.03 -5.18 -8.76
N GLU A 475 -10.77 -5.32 -8.39
CA GLU A 475 -10.06 -6.59 -8.50
C GLU A 475 -10.70 -7.68 -7.63
N LEU A 476 -11.01 -7.38 -6.37
CA LEU A 476 -11.68 -8.32 -5.46
C LEU A 476 -13.03 -8.76 -6.02
N GLN A 477 -13.83 -7.82 -6.52
CA GLN A 477 -15.12 -8.10 -7.17
C GLN A 477 -14.95 -9.00 -8.40
N ALA A 478 -13.93 -8.74 -9.23
CA ALA A 478 -13.63 -9.57 -10.39
C ALA A 478 -13.25 -11.00 -9.99
N ARG A 479 -12.45 -11.18 -8.91
CA ARG A 479 -12.09 -12.50 -8.38
C ARG A 479 -13.27 -13.24 -7.79
N ILE A 480 -14.13 -12.56 -7.05
CA ILE A 480 -15.38 -13.14 -6.53
C ILE A 480 -16.28 -13.61 -7.68
N ALA A 481 -16.38 -12.82 -8.74
CA ALA A 481 -17.17 -13.20 -9.94
C ALA A 481 -16.55 -14.41 -10.67
N LEU A 482 -15.23 -14.49 -10.75
CA LEU A 482 -14.52 -15.61 -11.38
C LEU A 482 -14.69 -16.93 -10.60
N ASN A 483 -14.83 -16.87 -9.27
CA ASN A 483 -14.96 -18.03 -8.39
C ASN A 483 -16.42 -18.53 -8.25
N ARG A 484 -17.41 -17.84 -8.82
CA ARG A 484 -18.83 -18.24 -8.84
C ARG A 484 -19.12 -19.15 -10.01
#